data_01e970b43eecfd898ccaea3c8cc41145
#
_entry.id   01e970b43eecfd898ccaea3c8cc41145
#
_cell.length_a   1.000
_cell.length_b   1.000
_cell.length_c   1.000
_cell.angle_alpha   90.00
_cell.angle_beta   90.00
_cell.angle_gamma   90.00
#
_symmetry.space_group_name_H-M   'P 1'
#
loop_
_entity.id
_entity.type
_entity.pdbx_description
1 polymer ?
#
loop_
_entity_poly.entity_id
_entity_poly.type
_entity_poly.pdbx_seq_one_letter_code
_entity_poly.pdbx_strand_id
1 'polypeptide(L)'
;RQDTGPGRRMSLYDVRLAEEIYVIPAYAEPHCVIVSGSEELQVMQWGLIPRTAKPEDAQRYDRENLFKNARAETLFEKWPWRMLWQHNRCIIPVTGFFEPHRLSNGKAQYYYTTLKDQDLFSIAGLWDEWTHPQSGEKVLSFVLITTEANAMMRKIHNGGGNPFRMPKILTSEQ
;
A
#
# COMPACT_ATOMS: atom_id res chain seq x y z
N ARG A 1 -21.68 13.26 15.13
CA ARG A 1 -21.03 13.55 13.83
C ARG A 1 -19.53 13.56 14.12
N GLN A 2 -18.86 12.46 13.79
CA GLN A 2 -17.41 12.40 13.87
C GLN A 2 -16.84 13.09 12.61
N ASP A 3 -15.93 14.02 12.84
CA ASP A 3 -15.22 14.75 11.80
C ASP A 3 -14.27 13.78 11.10
N THR A 4 -14.61 13.39 9.86
CA THR A 4 -13.82 12.50 9.01
C THR A 4 -13.00 13.29 7.98
N GLY A 5 -12.54 14.48 8.36
CA GLY A 5 -11.68 15.29 7.50
C GLY A 5 -10.37 14.57 7.14
N PRO A 6 -9.81 14.79 5.93
CA PRO A 6 -8.54 14.21 5.52
C PRO A 6 -7.42 14.70 6.44
N GLY A 7 -6.63 13.77 6.98
CA GLY A 7 -5.46 14.08 7.78
C GLY A 7 -5.57 13.82 9.29
N ARG A 8 -6.49 12.98 9.74
CA ARG A 8 -6.52 12.58 11.16
C ARG A 8 -5.29 11.74 11.49
N ARG A 9 -4.42 12.29 12.34
CA ARG A 9 -3.30 11.55 12.92
C ARG A 9 -3.81 10.66 14.04
N MET A 10 -3.47 9.38 14.00
CA MET A 10 -3.78 8.40 15.04
C MET A 10 -2.48 7.96 15.72
N SER A 11 -2.50 7.75 17.03
CA SER A 11 -1.34 7.20 17.72
C SER A 11 -1.25 5.69 17.52
N LEU A 12 -0.04 5.13 17.60
CA LEU A 12 0.18 3.67 17.55
C LEU A 12 -0.61 2.91 18.63
N TYR A 13 -0.91 3.55 19.74
CA TYR A 13 -1.69 2.96 20.84
C TYR A 13 -3.17 2.79 20.50
N ASP A 14 -3.73 3.66 19.66
CA ASP A 14 -5.14 3.58 19.26
C ASP A 14 -5.41 2.36 18.35
N VAL A 15 -4.39 1.87 17.66
CA VAL A 15 -4.49 0.70 16.76
C VAL A 15 -4.47 -0.63 17.53
N ARG A 16 -3.88 -0.68 18.72
CA ARG A 16 -3.81 -1.91 19.53
C ARG A 16 -5.13 -2.33 20.16
N LEU A 17 -6.15 -1.48 20.12
CA LEU A 17 -7.46 -1.71 20.73
C LEU A 17 -8.50 -2.23 19.74
N ALA A 18 -8.17 -2.41 18.47
CA ALA A 18 -9.09 -2.98 17.50
C ALA A 18 -9.08 -4.52 17.63
N GLU A 19 -10.09 -5.06 18.29
CA GLU A 19 -10.30 -6.52 18.46
C GLU A 19 -10.79 -7.20 17.16
N GLU A 20 -10.97 -6.46 16.06
CA GLU A 20 -11.54 -6.98 14.83
C GLU A 20 -10.53 -6.96 13.68
N ILE A 21 -10.51 -8.04 12.90
CA ILE A 21 -9.74 -8.13 11.66
C ILE A 21 -10.48 -7.38 10.56
N TYR A 22 -9.96 -6.23 10.15
CA TYR A 22 -10.48 -5.50 9.00
C TYR A 22 -9.78 -5.96 7.72
N VAL A 23 -10.52 -6.55 6.82
CA VAL A 23 -10.08 -6.75 5.44
C VAL A 23 -10.30 -5.46 4.69
N ILE A 24 -9.22 -4.76 4.34
CA ILE A 24 -9.29 -3.53 3.55
C ILE A 24 -8.91 -3.88 2.11
N PRO A 25 -9.89 -3.94 1.18
CA PRO A 25 -9.59 -4.15 -0.23
C PRO A 25 -8.82 -2.96 -0.82
N ALA A 26 -8.06 -3.21 -1.89
CA ALA A 26 -7.26 -2.17 -2.55
C ALA A 26 -8.04 -0.95 -3.07
N TYR A 27 -9.35 -1.08 -3.17
CA TYR A 27 -10.27 -0.03 -3.63
C TYR A 27 -11.13 0.56 -2.49
N ALA A 28 -10.97 0.07 -1.26
CA ALA A 28 -11.63 0.64 -0.09
C ALA A 28 -10.68 1.60 0.62
N GLU A 29 -11.22 2.66 1.15
CA GLU A 29 -10.49 3.71 1.86
C GLU A 29 -10.83 3.70 3.35
N PRO A 30 -9.99 4.30 4.15
CA PRO A 30 -8.56 4.59 4.04
C PRO A 30 -7.69 3.54 4.75
N HIS A 31 -6.38 3.55 4.48
CA HIS A 31 -5.41 2.68 5.13
C HIS A 31 -4.53 3.46 6.10
N CYS A 32 -4.13 2.83 7.20
CA CYS A 32 -3.16 3.41 8.13
C CYS A 32 -1.73 3.06 7.69
N VAL A 33 -0.89 4.06 7.58
CA VAL A 33 0.54 3.91 7.27
C VAL A 33 1.39 4.71 8.24
N ILE A 34 2.64 4.31 8.44
CA ILE A 34 3.62 5.06 9.23
C ILE A 34 4.66 5.62 8.28
N VAL A 35 4.82 6.93 8.27
CA VAL A 35 5.82 7.62 7.46
C VAL A 35 7.20 7.48 8.11
N SER A 36 8.24 7.26 7.30
CA SER A 36 9.63 7.19 7.79
C SER A 36 10.01 8.45 8.59
N GLY A 37 10.54 8.25 9.79
CA GLY A 37 10.89 9.33 10.71
C GLY A 37 9.72 9.88 11.53
N SER A 38 8.53 9.27 11.46
CA SER A 38 7.37 9.58 12.29
C SER A 38 6.95 8.36 13.09
N GLU A 39 6.52 8.57 14.33
CA GLU A 39 5.87 7.55 15.16
C GLU A 39 4.33 7.59 15.04
N GLU A 40 3.81 8.50 14.22
CA GLU A 40 2.38 8.71 14.05
C GLU A 40 1.84 7.94 12.84
N LEU A 41 0.68 7.33 13.03
CA LEU A 41 -0.10 6.76 11.94
C LEU A 41 -0.72 7.87 11.10
N GLN A 42 -0.55 7.76 9.80
CA GLN A 42 -1.21 8.61 8.81
C GLN A 42 -2.29 7.78 8.10
N VAL A 43 -3.42 8.40 7.85
CA VAL A 43 -4.49 7.79 7.06
C VAL A 43 -4.31 8.19 5.61
N MET A 44 -4.09 7.23 4.72
CA MET A 44 -3.79 7.48 3.31
C MET A 44 -4.59 6.56 2.39
N GLN A 45 -4.86 7.05 1.20
CA GLN A 45 -5.45 6.28 0.11
C GLN A 45 -4.43 5.30 -0.48
N TRP A 46 -4.81 4.04 -0.68
CA TRP A 46 -3.98 3.11 -1.45
C TRP A 46 -4.19 3.32 -2.96
N GLY A 47 -3.13 3.69 -3.62
CA GLY A 47 -3.08 4.12 -5.03
C GLY A 47 -2.47 5.50 -5.10
N LEU A 48 -1.15 5.54 -5.33
CA LEU A 48 -0.38 6.77 -5.28
C LEU A 48 -0.84 7.77 -6.34
N ILE A 49 -1.11 9.00 -5.92
CA ILE A 49 -1.28 10.15 -6.78
C ILE A 49 -0.02 11.01 -6.65
N PRO A 50 0.84 11.06 -7.68
CA PRO A 50 2.05 11.88 -7.62
C PRO A 50 1.71 13.37 -7.42
N ARG A 51 2.47 14.07 -6.59
CA ARG A 51 2.31 15.53 -6.33
C ARG A 51 2.32 16.40 -7.60
N THR A 52 2.91 15.88 -8.67
CA THR A 52 2.99 16.55 -9.97
C THR A 52 1.85 16.19 -10.92
N ALA A 53 0.90 15.37 -10.50
CA ALA A 53 -0.23 14.97 -11.35
C ALA A 53 -1.16 16.14 -11.63
N LYS A 54 -1.63 16.25 -12.88
CA LYS A 54 -2.73 17.14 -13.22
C LYS A 54 -4.04 16.58 -12.68
N PRO A 55 -5.08 17.40 -12.45
CA PRO A 55 -6.36 16.93 -11.90
C PRO A 55 -6.99 15.77 -12.70
N GLU A 56 -6.96 15.86 -14.02
CA GLU A 56 -7.47 14.82 -14.92
C GLU A 56 -6.69 13.51 -14.81
N ASP A 57 -5.37 13.58 -14.61
CA ASP A 57 -4.52 12.41 -14.40
C ASP A 57 -4.73 11.82 -13.01
N ALA A 58 -4.87 12.64 -11.98
CA ALA A 58 -5.14 12.19 -10.61
C ALA A 58 -6.43 11.36 -10.56
N GLN A 59 -7.52 11.86 -11.17
CA GLN A 59 -8.79 11.12 -11.27
C GLN A 59 -8.66 9.83 -12.07
N ARG A 60 -7.84 9.82 -13.12
CA ARG A 60 -7.59 8.61 -13.91
C ARG A 60 -6.81 7.57 -13.11
N TYR A 61 -5.76 7.98 -12.39
CA TYR A 61 -4.94 7.06 -11.59
C TYR A 61 -5.77 6.35 -10.54
N ASP A 62 -6.67 7.05 -9.89
CA ASP A 62 -7.61 6.46 -8.93
C ASP A 62 -8.61 5.51 -9.61
N ARG A 63 -9.37 5.99 -10.60
CA ARG A 63 -10.38 5.21 -11.30
C ARG A 63 -9.85 3.93 -11.95
N GLU A 64 -8.64 3.99 -12.54
CA GLU A 64 -8.03 2.85 -13.23
C GLU A 64 -7.15 1.99 -12.30
N ASN A 65 -7.15 2.29 -10.98
CA ASN A 65 -6.34 1.61 -9.98
C ASN A 65 -4.85 1.55 -10.35
N LEU A 66 -4.35 2.61 -10.97
CA LEU A 66 -2.93 2.73 -11.30
C LEU A 66 -2.13 3.00 -10.04
N PHE A 67 -0.83 2.69 -10.09
CA PHE A 67 0.10 2.95 -8.98
C PHE A 67 -0.28 2.34 -7.62
N LYS A 68 -0.97 1.20 -7.64
CA LYS A 68 -1.20 0.41 -6.41
C LYS A 68 0.09 -0.28 -5.95
N ASN A 69 0.97 -0.67 -6.90
CA ASN A 69 2.19 -1.40 -6.62
C ASN A 69 3.39 -0.82 -7.37
N ALA A 70 4.52 -0.71 -6.69
CA ALA A 70 5.83 -0.34 -7.25
C ALA A 70 6.79 -1.53 -7.16
N ARG A 71 7.55 -1.80 -8.20
CA ARG A 71 8.55 -2.87 -8.18
C ARG A 71 9.84 -2.39 -7.53
N ALA A 72 10.34 -3.11 -6.52
CA ALA A 72 11.59 -2.81 -5.84
C ALA A 72 12.76 -2.68 -6.82
N GLU A 73 12.79 -3.51 -7.85
CA GLU A 73 13.86 -3.60 -8.84
C GLU A 73 13.99 -2.35 -9.72
N THR A 74 12.94 -1.53 -9.78
CA THR A 74 12.90 -0.34 -10.66
C THR A 74 12.60 0.97 -9.91
N LEU A 75 12.70 0.98 -8.59
CA LEU A 75 12.40 2.16 -7.77
C LEU A 75 13.31 3.35 -8.10
N PHE A 76 14.57 3.08 -8.40
CA PHE A 76 15.57 4.12 -8.65
C PHE A 76 15.51 4.70 -10.07
N GLU A 77 14.80 4.02 -10.98
CA GLU A 77 14.80 4.35 -12.40
C GLU A 77 13.49 4.98 -12.84
N LYS A 78 12.37 4.40 -12.40
CA LYS A 78 11.05 4.74 -12.93
C LYS A 78 10.40 5.91 -12.20
N TRP A 79 9.81 6.82 -12.97
CA TRP A 79 8.85 7.79 -12.46
C TRP A 79 7.54 7.08 -12.05
N PRO A 80 6.87 7.47 -10.95
CA PRO A 80 7.27 8.54 -10.00
C PRO A 80 8.22 8.07 -8.89
N TRP A 81 8.54 6.79 -8.79
CA TRP A 81 9.26 6.16 -7.68
C TRP A 81 10.62 6.77 -7.41
N ARG A 82 11.41 7.03 -8.47
CA ARG A 82 12.75 7.63 -8.35
C ARG A 82 12.77 8.98 -7.64
N MET A 83 11.62 9.67 -7.56
CA MET A 83 11.50 10.96 -6.86
C MET A 83 11.13 10.78 -5.39
N LEU A 84 10.58 9.62 -5.02
CA LEU A 84 9.99 9.39 -3.71
C LEU A 84 10.87 8.55 -2.80
N TRP A 85 11.63 7.61 -3.35
CA TRP A 85 12.32 6.57 -2.59
C TRP A 85 13.29 7.09 -1.52
N GLN A 86 13.87 8.27 -1.68
CA GLN A 86 14.81 8.85 -0.71
C GLN A 86 14.12 9.44 0.53
N HIS A 87 12.99 10.11 0.33
CA HIS A 87 12.38 10.95 1.38
C HIS A 87 10.92 10.61 1.71
N ASN A 88 10.24 9.89 0.83
CA ASN A 88 8.81 9.59 0.95
C ASN A 88 8.56 8.10 1.18
N ARG A 89 9.33 7.49 2.08
CA ARG A 89 9.16 6.09 2.48
C ARG A 89 8.11 5.98 3.58
N CYS A 90 7.34 4.90 3.54
CA CYS A 90 6.41 4.55 4.59
C CYS A 90 6.40 3.04 4.83
N ILE A 91 5.86 2.63 5.97
CA ILE A 91 5.57 1.25 6.28
C ILE A 91 4.07 1.07 6.45
N ILE A 92 3.56 -0.06 6.03
CA ILE A 92 2.15 -0.42 6.16
C ILE A 92 2.07 -1.60 7.14
N PRO A 93 1.63 -1.36 8.39
CA PRO A 93 1.46 -2.42 9.37
C PRO A 93 0.24 -3.28 9.00
N VAL A 94 0.44 -4.58 8.95
CA VAL A 94 -0.60 -5.55 8.60
C VAL A 94 -0.48 -6.83 9.43
N THR A 95 -1.58 -7.52 9.65
CA THR A 95 -1.61 -8.87 10.23
C THR A 95 -1.47 -9.95 9.18
N GLY A 96 -1.71 -9.61 7.90
CA GLY A 96 -1.61 -10.50 6.77
C GLY A 96 -2.08 -9.81 5.49
N PHE A 97 -2.00 -10.51 4.37
CA PHE A 97 -2.49 -10.04 3.09
C PHE A 97 -3.10 -11.18 2.27
N PHE A 98 -4.04 -10.82 1.40
CA PHE A 98 -4.69 -11.77 0.50
C PHE A 98 -4.01 -11.76 -0.87
N GLU A 99 -3.73 -12.97 -1.38
CA GLU A 99 -3.20 -13.17 -2.72
C GLU A 99 -4.07 -14.14 -3.54
N PRO A 100 -4.41 -13.79 -4.78
CA PRO A 100 -5.20 -14.66 -5.64
C PRO A 100 -4.34 -15.76 -6.26
N HIS A 101 -4.79 -16.99 -6.10
CA HIS A 101 -4.31 -18.14 -6.84
C HIS A 101 -5.26 -18.44 -8.01
N ARG A 102 -4.74 -18.57 -9.21
CA ARG A 102 -5.54 -18.94 -10.38
C ARG A 102 -5.63 -20.45 -10.51
N LEU A 103 -6.85 -20.95 -10.41
CA LEU A 103 -7.17 -22.36 -10.60
C LEU A 103 -7.16 -22.74 -12.09
N SER A 104 -7.08 -24.05 -12.39
CA SER A 104 -7.10 -24.58 -13.77
C SER A 104 -8.39 -24.24 -14.55
N ASN A 105 -9.50 -24.04 -13.84
CA ASN A 105 -10.78 -23.60 -14.42
C ASN A 105 -10.88 -22.08 -14.62
N GLY A 106 -9.79 -21.33 -14.43
CA GLY A 106 -9.71 -19.88 -14.59
C GLY A 106 -10.24 -19.05 -13.43
N LYS A 107 -10.87 -19.66 -12.40
CA LYS A 107 -11.34 -18.97 -11.21
C LYS A 107 -10.18 -18.57 -10.30
N ALA A 108 -10.37 -17.52 -9.51
CA ALA A 108 -9.43 -17.14 -8.46
C ALA A 108 -9.85 -17.74 -7.11
N GLN A 109 -8.89 -18.29 -6.39
CA GLN A 109 -8.99 -18.64 -4.99
C GLN A 109 -8.07 -17.73 -4.20
N TYR A 110 -8.56 -17.07 -3.15
CA TYR A 110 -7.75 -16.17 -2.35
C TYR A 110 -7.14 -16.90 -1.16
N TYR A 111 -5.84 -16.70 -0.98
CA TYR A 111 -5.10 -17.19 0.18
C TYR A 111 -4.77 -16.03 1.10
N TYR A 112 -5.11 -16.17 2.37
CA TYR A 112 -4.65 -15.26 3.41
C TYR A 112 -3.26 -15.68 3.87
N THR A 113 -2.30 -14.79 3.73
CA THR A 113 -0.89 -15.03 4.00
C THR A 113 -0.46 -14.24 5.22
N THR A 114 0.14 -14.90 6.20
CA THR A 114 0.68 -14.32 7.43
C THR A 114 2.16 -14.66 7.56
N LEU A 115 2.86 -14.00 8.48
CA LEU A 115 4.19 -14.44 8.89
C LEU A 115 4.09 -15.40 10.07
N LYS A 116 4.96 -16.42 10.07
CA LYS A 116 5.06 -17.35 11.17
C LYS A 116 5.57 -16.61 12.42
N ASP A 117 4.94 -16.85 13.55
CA ASP A 117 5.31 -16.33 14.87
C ASP A 117 5.29 -14.78 14.96
N GLN A 118 4.53 -14.12 14.07
CA GLN A 118 4.32 -12.67 14.10
C GLN A 118 2.86 -12.33 13.80
N ASP A 119 2.20 -11.72 14.77
CA ASP A 119 0.80 -11.28 14.63
C ASP A 119 0.71 -9.97 13.80
N LEU A 120 1.77 -9.20 13.79
CA LEU A 120 1.87 -7.92 13.06
C LEU A 120 3.22 -7.82 12.37
N PHE A 121 3.23 -7.42 11.11
CA PHE A 121 4.44 -7.14 10.35
C PHE A 121 4.26 -5.92 9.44
N SER A 122 5.33 -5.44 8.86
CA SER A 122 5.31 -4.24 8.03
C SER A 122 5.62 -4.56 6.57
N ILE A 123 4.85 -3.95 5.67
CA ILE A 123 5.13 -3.93 4.24
C ILE A 123 5.74 -2.57 3.89
N ALA A 124 6.77 -2.58 3.03
CA ALA A 124 7.39 -1.36 2.54
C ALA A 124 6.49 -0.62 1.55
N GLY A 125 6.48 0.70 1.64
CA GLY A 125 5.76 1.57 0.73
C GLY A 125 6.46 2.89 0.45
N LEU A 126 5.91 3.61 -0.52
CA LEU A 126 6.20 5.02 -0.76
C LEU A 126 4.91 5.80 -0.68
N TRP A 127 4.98 7.06 -0.30
CA TRP A 127 3.82 7.93 -0.20
C TRP A 127 4.04 9.26 -0.90
N ASP A 128 2.95 9.97 -1.20
CA ASP A 128 2.99 11.34 -1.68
C ASP A 128 1.77 12.13 -1.22
N GLU A 129 1.91 13.47 -1.18
CA GLU A 129 0.81 14.40 -0.96
C GLU A 129 0.55 15.15 -2.27
N TRP A 130 -0.62 14.92 -2.84
CA TRP A 130 -1.11 15.69 -3.97
C TRP A 130 -2.05 16.79 -3.49
N THR A 131 -1.92 17.99 -4.06
CA THR A 131 -2.80 19.12 -3.73
C THR A 131 -3.55 19.56 -5.00
N HIS A 132 -4.88 19.54 -4.93
CA HIS A 132 -5.71 19.99 -6.04
C HIS A 132 -5.50 21.49 -6.31
N PRO A 133 -5.08 21.89 -7.54
CA PRO A 133 -4.61 23.26 -7.79
C PRO A 133 -5.66 24.35 -7.66
N GLN A 134 -6.95 24.04 -7.82
CA GLN A 134 -8.03 25.02 -7.70
C GLN A 134 -8.67 25.04 -6.30
N SER A 135 -8.92 23.85 -5.70
CA SER A 135 -9.60 23.76 -4.41
C SER A 135 -8.65 23.82 -3.21
N GLY A 136 -7.37 23.53 -3.41
CA GLY A 136 -6.41 23.36 -2.29
C GLY A 136 -6.60 22.06 -1.51
N GLU A 137 -7.51 21.19 -1.92
CA GLU A 137 -7.73 19.89 -1.29
C GLU A 137 -6.48 19.03 -1.38
N LYS A 138 -6.13 18.41 -0.24
CA LYS A 138 -4.95 17.55 -0.12
C LYS A 138 -5.35 16.09 -0.06
N VAL A 139 -4.69 15.26 -0.87
CA VAL A 139 -4.83 13.81 -0.87
C VAL A 139 -3.50 13.19 -0.51
N LEU A 140 -3.46 12.51 0.64
CA LEU A 140 -2.36 11.65 1.03
C LEU A 140 -2.59 10.26 0.44
N SER A 141 -1.61 9.76 -0.29
CA SER A 141 -1.71 8.49 -0.98
C SER A 141 -0.41 7.69 -0.93
N PHE A 142 -0.51 6.36 -1.00
CA PHE A 142 0.65 5.49 -0.96
C PHE A 142 0.59 4.37 -1.99
N VAL A 143 1.74 3.75 -2.22
CA VAL A 143 1.93 2.57 -3.06
C VAL A 143 2.65 1.49 -2.27
N LEU A 144 2.26 0.22 -2.44
CA LEU A 144 3.01 -0.91 -1.91
C LEU A 144 4.25 -1.18 -2.76
N ILE A 145 5.38 -1.47 -2.11
CA ILE A 145 6.54 -1.99 -2.80
C ILE A 145 6.39 -3.51 -2.89
N THR A 146 6.57 -4.04 -4.10
CA THR A 146 6.58 -5.48 -4.37
C THR A 146 7.96 -5.93 -4.82
N THR A 147 8.26 -7.20 -4.56
CA THR A 147 9.48 -7.87 -5.00
C THR A 147 9.16 -9.21 -5.65
N GLU A 148 10.16 -9.91 -6.17
CA GLU A 148 9.97 -11.28 -6.64
C GLU A 148 9.44 -12.18 -5.53
N ALA A 149 8.50 -13.04 -5.88
CA ALA A 149 7.91 -14.00 -4.97
C ALA A 149 8.92 -15.08 -4.55
N ASN A 150 8.93 -15.40 -3.28
CA ASN A 150 9.64 -16.59 -2.78
C ASN A 150 8.99 -17.88 -3.29
N ALA A 151 9.58 -19.05 -2.99
CA ALA A 151 9.12 -20.35 -3.50
C ALA A 151 7.65 -20.66 -3.14
N MET A 152 7.18 -20.25 -1.95
CA MET A 152 5.79 -20.41 -1.51
C MET A 152 4.86 -19.47 -2.29
N MET A 153 5.20 -18.18 -2.33
CA MET A 153 4.38 -17.17 -2.98
C MET A 153 4.31 -17.35 -4.51
N ARG A 154 5.33 -17.92 -5.14
CA ARG A 154 5.28 -18.31 -6.56
C ARG A 154 4.20 -19.35 -6.84
N LYS A 155 3.90 -20.24 -5.89
CA LYS A 155 2.82 -21.21 -6.03
C LYS A 155 1.45 -20.56 -5.84
N ILE A 156 1.34 -19.57 -4.97
CA ILE A 156 0.09 -18.86 -4.69
C ILE A 156 -0.20 -17.86 -5.80
N HIS A 157 0.66 -16.87 -5.99
CA HIS A 157 0.47 -15.81 -6.99
C HIS A 157 0.97 -16.27 -8.37
N ASN A 158 0.24 -17.20 -8.97
CA ASN A 158 0.61 -17.91 -10.21
C ASN A 158 -0.01 -17.34 -11.49
N GLY A 159 -0.78 -16.26 -11.40
CA GLY A 159 -1.53 -15.71 -12.54
C GLY A 159 -1.73 -14.21 -12.49
N GLY A 160 -2.50 -13.68 -13.46
CA GLY A 160 -2.71 -12.24 -13.62
C GLY A 160 -1.69 -11.56 -14.52
N GLY A 161 -1.74 -10.25 -14.62
CA GLY A 161 -0.86 -9.46 -15.50
C GLY A 161 0.60 -9.38 -15.01
N ASN A 162 0.84 -9.64 -13.74
CA ASN A 162 2.17 -9.58 -13.10
C ASN A 162 2.33 -10.74 -12.10
N PRO A 163 2.40 -12.01 -12.56
CA PRO A 163 2.52 -13.14 -11.67
C PRO A 163 3.87 -13.18 -10.95
N PHE A 164 3.95 -14.02 -9.92
CA PHE A 164 5.18 -14.28 -9.15
C PHE A 164 5.75 -13.05 -8.45
N ARG A 165 4.86 -12.21 -7.95
CA ARG A 165 5.20 -11.07 -7.11
C ARG A 165 4.70 -11.30 -5.67
N MET A 166 5.31 -10.60 -4.72
CA MET A 166 4.84 -10.53 -3.33
C MET A 166 5.12 -9.14 -2.76
N PRO A 167 4.40 -8.68 -1.75
CA PRO A 167 4.76 -7.47 -1.01
C PRO A 167 6.18 -7.57 -0.45
N LYS A 168 6.91 -6.45 -0.45
CA LYS A 168 8.22 -6.36 0.21
C LYS A 168 7.99 -6.25 1.71
N ILE A 169 8.07 -7.38 2.40
CA ILE A 169 7.99 -7.47 3.85
C ILE A 169 9.32 -6.96 4.43
N LEU A 170 9.24 -6.12 5.44
CA LEU A 170 10.39 -5.59 6.17
C LEU A 170 10.73 -6.50 7.35
N THR A 171 12.02 -6.68 7.60
CA THR A 171 12.54 -7.32 8.80
C THR A 171 12.83 -6.27 9.86
N SER A 172 13.05 -6.68 11.11
CA SER A 172 13.39 -5.79 12.23
C SER A 172 14.69 -5.00 12.04
N GLU A 173 15.52 -5.39 11.06
CA GLU A 173 16.79 -4.72 10.74
C GLU A 173 16.65 -3.67 9.62
N GLN A 174 15.49 -3.54 9.00
CA GLN A 174 15.20 -2.62 7.88
C GLN A 174 14.26 -1.49 8.29
#